data_28e0fd78f74c82a4eaa312e5e0b45c55
#
_entry.id   28e0fd78f74c82a4eaa312e5e0b45c55
#
_cell.length_a   1.000
_cell.length_b   1.000
_cell.length_c   1.000
_cell.angle_alpha   90.00
_cell.angle_beta   90.00
_cell.angle_gamma   90.00
#
_symmetry.space_group_name_H-M   'P 1'
#
loop_
_entity.id
_entity.type
_entity.pdbx_description
1 polymer ?
#
loop_
_entity_poly.entity_id
_entity_poly.type
_entity_poly.pdbx_seq_one_letter_code
_entity_poly.pdbx_strand_id
1 'polypeptide(L)'
;MMRRWPVAAAVLSLAALSAAAATQPPAPARPAPSSTAAVKSGDVRTLPALKRLGSPKAVVDEHLAAINACDWQRLMAQYPPEVQFFLPGGQVVKGREAVGELFRGFVKPVKEGGLCGLKFTSDHAFAVGDTINVQWTATASFLAEPYKGADAYETKDGLMWAQVTTFDGAQIKLKK
;
A
#
# COMPACT_ATOMS: atom_id res chain seq x y z
N MET A 1 46.34 32.32 10.18
CA MET A 1 46.14 31.84 11.55
C MET A 1 45.14 30.68 11.52
N MET A 2 45.63 29.44 11.50
CA MET A 2 44.82 28.21 11.46
C MET A 2 44.54 27.75 12.89
N ARG A 3 43.26 27.74 13.30
CA ARG A 3 42.87 27.18 14.59
C ARG A 3 42.63 25.67 14.43
N ARG A 4 43.47 24.87 15.07
CA ARG A 4 43.31 23.42 15.20
C ARG A 4 42.30 23.13 16.32
N TRP A 5 41.28 22.31 16.05
CA TRP A 5 40.38 21.76 17.06
C TRP A 5 40.94 20.42 17.56
N PRO A 6 40.90 20.16 18.87
CA PRO A 6 41.32 18.85 19.40
C PRO A 6 40.21 17.80 19.20
N VAL A 7 40.62 16.64 18.66
CA VAL A 7 39.77 15.45 18.58
C VAL A 7 39.86 14.75 19.94
N ALA A 8 38.78 14.78 20.70
CA ALA A 8 38.63 13.99 21.91
C ALA A 8 38.19 12.57 21.56
N ALA A 9 39.06 11.59 21.78
CA ALA A 9 38.75 10.18 21.65
C ALA A 9 37.93 9.73 22.90
N ALA A 10 36.66 9.44 22.71
CA ALA A 10 35.84 8.79 23.72
C ALA A 10 35.97 7.25 23.59
N VAL A 11 36.64 6.64 24.57
CA VAL A 11 36.71 5.19 24.72
C VAL A 11 35.38 4.71 25.33
N LEU A 12 34.54 4.05 24.57
CA LEU A 12 33.34 3.37 25.08
C LEU A 12 33.74 1.98 25.61
N SER A 13 33.65 1.80 26.92
CA SER A 13 33.74 0.50 27.59
C SER A 13 32.48 -0.31 27.29
N LEU A 14 32.62 -1.46 26.61
CA LEU A 14 31.56 -2.46 26.48
C LEU A 14 31.37 -3.18 27.82
N ALA A 15 30.28 -2.88 28.51
CA ALA A 15 29.79 -3.73 29.60
C ALA A 15 28.93 -4.85 28.97
N ALA A 16 29.39 -6.09 29.14
CA ALA A 16 28.65 -7.27 28.72
C ALA A 16 27.44 -7.47 29.67
N LEU A 17 26.24 -7.19 29.20
CA LEU A 17 24.99 -7.62 29.86
C LEU A 17 24.68 -9.06 29.39
N SER A 18 24.84 -10.02 30.30
CA SER A 18 24.32 -11.37 30.13
C SER A 18 22.79 -11.32 30.25
N ALA A 19 22.08 -11.48 29.11
CA ALA A 19 20.64 -11.63 29.09
C ALA A 19 20.27 -13.06 29.46
N ALA A 20 19.69 -13.25 30.64
CA ALA A 20 19.03 -14.49 31.01
C ALA A 20 17.78 -14.68 30.14
N ALA A 21 17.73 -15.76 29.37
CA ALA A 21 16.56 -16.12 28.59
C ALA A 21 15.42 -16.53 29.54
N ALA A 22 14.44 -15.64 29.72
CA ALA A 22 13.19 -15.98 30.37
C ALA A 22 12.34 -16.79 29.38
N THR A 23 12.16 -18.10 29.65
CA THR A 23 11.23 -18.97 28.93
C THR A 23 9.79 -18.51 29.23
N GLN A 24 9.16 -17.86 28.27
CA GLN A 24 7.77 -17.43 28.35
C GLN A 24 6.88 -18.67 28.07
N PRO A 25 5.90 -18.99 28.92
CA PRO A 25 4.99 -20.09 28.65
C PRO A 25 4.13 -19.78 27.40
N PRO A 26 3.71 -20.81 26.62
CA PRO A 26 2.88 -20.58 25.42
C PRO A 26 1.54 -19.98 25.81
N ALA A 27 1.16 -18.91 25.14
CA ALA A 27 -0.15 -18.28 25.29
C ALA A 27 -1.26 -19.25 24.85
N PRO A 28 -2.42 -19.28 25.53
CA PRO A 28 -3.53 -20.13 25.14
C PRO A 28 -4.03 -19.75 23.75
N ALA A 29 -4.23 -20.75 22.90
CA ALA A 29 -4.74 -20.61 21.55
C ALA A 29 -6.12 -19.93 21.58
N ARG A 30 -6.20 -18.74 20.99
CA ARG A 30 -7.45 -18.02 20.79
C ARG A 30 -8.27 -18.77 19.73
N PRO A 31 -9.53 -19.14 20.00
CA PRO A 31 -10.36 -19.78 18.98
C PRO A 31 -10.55 -18.82 17.79
N ALA A 32 -10.32 -19.34 16.59
CA ALA A 32 -10.57 -18.62 15.35
C ALA A 32 -12.05 -18.22 15.25
N PRO A 33 -12.38 -17.00 14.85
CA PRO A 33 -13.77 -16.67 14.59
C PRO A 33 -14.22 -17.40 13.32
N SER A 34 -15.06 -18.42 13.47
CA SER A 34 -15.83 -19.00 12.39
C SER A 34 -16.90 -17.99 11.97
N SER A 35 -16.56 -17.14 11.00
CA SER A 35 -17.55 -16.32 10.33
C SER A 35 -17.78 -16.88 8.93
N THR A 36 -18.63 -17.90 8.85
CA THR A 36 -19.33 -18.26 7.61
C THR A 36 -20.47 -17.27 7.41
N ALA A 37 -20.14 -16.02 7.07
CA ALA A 37 -21.10 -15.11 6.51
C ALA A 37 -21.33 -15.54 5.05
N ALA A 38 -22.47 -16.12 4.75
CA ALA A 38 -22.92 -16.40 3.41
C ALA A 38 -22.93 -15.09 2.61
N VAL A 39 -21.94 -14.93 1.73
CA VAL A 39 -21.89 -13.86 0.74
C VAL A 39 -23.07 -14.06 -0.19
N LYS A 40 -24.05 -13.14 -0.14
CA LYS A 40 -25.11 -13.08 -1.12
C LYS A 40 -24.48 -12.96 -2.50
N SER A 41 -24.77 -13.93 -3.36
CA SER A 41 -24.37 -13.99 -4.77
C SER A 41 -24.87 -12.74 -5.50
N GLY A 42 -24.02 -11.74 -5.63
CA GLY A 42 -24.24 -10.54 -6.40
C GLY A 42 -22.92 -10.12 -7.02
N ASP A 43 -22.81 -10.31 -8.32
CA ASP A 43 -21.75 -9.83 -9.20
C ASP A 43 -20.32 -10.33 -8.83
N VAL A 44 -20.07 -11.62 -9.03
CA VAL A 44 -18.73 -12.20 -9.02
C VAL A 44 -18.02 -11.71 -10.29
N ARG A 45 -17.39 -10.53 -10.21
CA ARG A 45 -16.51 -10.08 -11.30
C ARG A 45 -15.31 -11.02 -11.35
N THR A 46 -15.21 -11.79 -12.42
CA THR A 46 -14.08 -12.67 -12.66
C THR A 46 -12.81 -11.83 -12.74
N LEU A 47 -11.76 -12.24 -12.01
CA LEU A 47 -10.46 -11.61 -12.10
C LEU A 47 -9.94 -11.64 -13.53
N PRO A 48 -9.43 -10.55 -14.08
CA PRO A 48 -8.92 -10.50 -15.45
C PRO A 48 -7.64 -11.32 -15.61
N ALA A 49 -7.27 -11.64 -16.82
CA ALA A 49 -5.94 -12.18 -17.11
C ALA A 49 -4.85 -11.18 -16.68
N LEU A 50 -3.69 -11.70 -16.26
CA LEU A 50 -2.55 -10.85 -15.92
C LEU A 50 -2.00 -10.17 -17.18
N LYS A 51 -1.69 -8.87 -17.07
CA LYS A 51 -1.04 -8.08 -18.11
C LYS A 51 0.33 -7.63 -17.62
N ARG A 52 1.38 -8.27 -18.12
CA ARG A 52 2.76 -7.89 -17.79
C ARG A 52 3.18 -6.67 -18.58
N LEU A 53 3.88 -5.75 -17.93
CA LEU A 53 4.38 -4.52 -18.54
C LEU A 53 5.92 -4.55 -18.58
N GLY A 54 6.50 -3.77 -19.50
CA GLY A 54 7.91 -3.90 -19.87
C GLY A 54 8.91 -3.28 -18.88
N SER A 55 8.44 -2.56 -17.84
CA SER A 55 9.33 -1.94 -16.85
C SER A 55 8.59 -1.64 -15.54
N PRO A 56 9.31 -1.48 -14.41
CA PRO A 56 8.75 -1.01 -13.15
C PRO A 56 7.93 0.28 -13.29
N LYS A 57 8.48 1.25 -14.00
CA LYS A 57 7.76 2.52 -14.25
C LYS A 57 6.46 2.31 -15.00
N ALA A 58 6.44 1.46 -16.02
CA ALA A 58 5.21 1.19 -16.77
C ALA A 58 4.12 0.54 -15.91
N VAL A 59 4.50 -0.31 -14.94
CA VAL A 59 3.56 -0.92 -13.98
C VAL A 59 2.94 0.17 -13.10
N VAL A 60 3.73 1.07 -12.56
CA VAL A 60 3.23 2.15 -11.68
C VAL A 60 2.40 3.17 -12.46
N ASP A 61 2.85 3.56 -13.67
CA ASP A 61 2.08 4.48 -14.53
C ASP A 61 0.70 3.90 -14.87
N GLU A 62 0.64 2.60 -15.22
CA GLU A 62 -0.63 1.91 -15.50
C GLU A 62 -1.50 1.80 -14.24
N HIS A 63 -0.90 1.55 -13.07
CA HIS A 63 -1.62 1.54 -11.80
C HIS A 63 -2.31 2.89 -11.54
N LEU A 64 -1.56 3.99 -11.62
CA LEU A 64 -2.11 5.33 -11.42
C LEU A 64 -3.16 5.69 -12.48
N ALA A 65 -2.95 5.30 -13.73
CA ALA A 65 -3.93 5.51 -14.78
C ALA A 65 -5.22 4.71 -14.55
N ALA A 66 -5.12 3.45 -14.12
CA ALA A 66 -6.25 2.57 -13.88
C ALA A 66 -7.08 3.04 -12.65
N ILE A 67 -6.41 3.41 -11.55
CA ILE A 67 -7.11 3.91 -10.35
C ILE A 67 -7.80 5.25 -10.65
N ASN A 68 -7.15 6.13 -11.40
CA ASN A 68 -7.72 7.40 -11.85
C ASN A 68 -8.91 7.24 -12.80
N ALA A 69 -8.95 6.13 -13.54
CA ALA A 69 -10.06 5.77 -14.41
C ALA A 69 -11.18 5.01 -13.67
N CYS A 70 -11.00 4.66 -12.40
CA CYS A 70 -11.87 3.75 -11.65
C CYS A 70 -12.04 2.39 -12.36
N ASP A 71 -11.01 1.94 -13.06
CA ASP A 71 -11.04 0.72 -13.86
C ASP A 71 -10.50 -0.46 -13.05
N TRP A 72 -11.41 -1.16 -12.39
CA TRP A 72 -11.07 -2.32 -11.57
C TRP A 72 -10.38 -3.44 -12.38
N GLN A 73 -10.80 -3.66 -13.63
CA GLN A 73 -10.23 -4.70 -14.47
C GLN A 73 -8.76 -4.40 -14.80
N ARG A 74 -8.44 -3.15 -15.14
CA ARG A 74 -7.05 -2.73 -15.38
C ARG A 74 -6.21 -2.80 -14.10
N LEU A 75 -6.76 -2.40 -12.95
CA LEU A 75 -6.07 -2.54 -11.67
C LEU A 75 -5.73 -4.00 -11.40
N MET A 76 -6.71 -4.89 -11.48
CA MET A 76 -6.52 -6.30 -11.15
C MET A 76 -5.67 -7.07 -12.16
N ALA A 77 -5.50 -6.56 -13.38
CA ALA A 77 -4.60 -7.17 -14.36
C ALA A 77 -3.11 -7.05 -13.99
N GLN A 78 -2.76 -6.22 -13.01
CA GLN A 78 -1.38 -5.94 -12.60
C GLN A 78 -0.91 -6.77 -11.41
N TYR A 79 -1.82 -7.35 -10.63
CA TYR A 79 -1.49 -8.00 -9.36
C TYR A 79 -1.38 -9.52 -9.51
N PRO A 80 -0.23 -10.13 -9.17
CA PRO A 80 -0.09 -11.59 -9.14
C PRO A 80 -0.88 -12.21 -7.97
N PRO A 81 -1.08 -13.54 -7.97
CA PRO A 81 -1.79 -14.22 -6.87
C PRO A 81 -1.23 -13.94 -5.48
N GLU A 82 0.09 -13.78 -5.36
CA GLU A 82 0.82 -13.62 -4.10
C GLU A 82 0.97 -12.17 -3.63
N VAL A 83 0.31 -11.21 -4.29
CA VAL A 83 0.43 -9.79 -3.97
C VAL A 83 0.17 -9.49 -2.49
N GLN A 84 0.92 -8.54 -1.94
CA GLN A 84 0.73 -8.02 -0.59
C GLN A 84 0.52 -6.51 -0.62
N PHE A 85 -0.50 -6.05 0.08
CA PHE A 85 -0.86 -4.65 0.17
C PHE A 85 -0.81 -4.19 1.62
N PHE A 86 0.13 -3.31 1.94
CA PHE A 86 0.37 -2.81 3.29
C PHE A 86 -0.38 -1.50 3.49
N LEU A 87 -1.34 -1.52 4.39
CA LEU A 87 -2.18 -0.38 4.74
C LEU A 87 -1.66 0.36 5.97
N PRO A 88 -2.04 1.62 6.18
CA PRO A 88 -1.78 2.33 7.42
C PRO A 88 -2.29 1.54 8.64
N GLY A 89 -1.60 1.69 9.78
CA GLY A 89 -1.96 0.97 11.01
C GLY A 89 -1.47 -0.47 11.07
N GLY A 90 -0.65 -0.92 10.11
CA GLY A 90 0.00 -2.24 10.13
C GLY A 90 -0.85 -3.39 9.58
N GLN A 91 -2.00 -3.09 8.99
CA GLN A 91 -2.80 -4.11 8.33
C GLN A 91 -2.16 -4.53 7.00
N VAL A 92 -2.17 -5.83 6.70
CA VAL A 92 -1.69 -6.38 5.42
C VAL A 92 -2.80 -7.17 4.76
N VAL A 93 -3.19 -6.75 3.55
CA VAL A 93 -4.11 -7.49 2.68
C VAL A 93 -3.28 -8.40 1.78
N LYS A 94 -3.54 -9.70 1.80
CA LYS A 94 -2.76 -10.71 1.07
C LYS A 94 -3.58 -11.43 0.03
N GLY A 95 -3.00 -11.57 -1.13
CA GLY A 95 -3.60 -12.30 -2.24
C GLY A 95 -4.48 -11.43 -3.13
N ARG A 96 -4.54 -11.83 -4.39
CA ARG A 96 -5.16 -11.07 -5.47
C ARG A 96 -6.66 -10.86 -5.26
N GLU A 97 -7.36 -11.85 -4.74
CA GLU A 97 -8.79 -11.79 -4.45
C GLU A 97 -9.09 -10.74 -3.37
N ALA A 98 -8.34 -10.76 -2.26
CA ALA A 98 -8.54 -9.81 -1.16
C ALA A 98 -8.19 -8.38 -1.57
N VAL A 99 -7.11 -8.19 -2.33
CA VAL A 99 -6.76 -6.90 -2.93
C VAL A 99 -7.84 -6.45 -3.92
N GLY A 100 -8.43 -7.41 -4.66
CA GLY A 100 -9.56 -7.15 -5.55
C GLY A 100 -10.78 -6.61 -4.84
N GLU A 101 -11.12 -7.14 -3.65
CA GLU A 101 -12.22 -6.63 -2.83
C GLU A 101 -11.93 -5.21 -2.31
N LEU A 102 -10.68 -4.96 -1.87
CA LEU A 102 -10.26 -3.62 -1.45
C LEU A 102 -10.49 -2.59 -2.57
N PHE A 103 -9.98 -2.86 -3.78
CA PHE A 103 -10.15 -1.96 -4.91
C PHE A 103 -11.59 -1.91 -5.44
N ARG A 104 -12.37 -2.99 -5.30
CA ARG A 104 -13.80 -2.96 -5.63
C ARG A 104 -14.55 -1.95 -4.77
N GLY A 105 -14.20 -1.87 -3.47
CA GLY A 105 -14.70 -0.82 -2.59
C GLY A 105 -14.28 0.56 -3.04
N PHE A 106 -13.00 0.73 -3.40
CA PHE A 106 -12.44 2.01 -3.81
C PHE A 106 -13.07 2.58 -5.08
N VAL A 107 -13.24 1.75 -6.13
CA VAL A 107 -13.72 2.21 -7.43
C VAL A 107 -15.25 2.41 -7.52
N LYS A 108 -15.99 2.20 -6.43
CA LYS A 108 -17.41 2.55 -6.38
C LYS A 108 -17.61 4.05 -6.45
N PRO A 109 -18.77 4.51 -6.94
CA PRO A 109 -19.18 5.90 -6.81
C PRO A 109 -19.21 6.37 -5.35
N VAL A 110 -18.94 7.65 -5.11
CA VAL A 110 -18.95 8.24 -3.75
C VAL A 110 -20.29 8.04 -3.04
N LYS A 111 -21.41 8.15 -3.75
CA LYS A 111 -22.76 7.88 -3.23
C LYS A 111 -22.97 6.44 -2.73
N GLU A 112 -22.12 5.52 -3.14
CA GLU A 112 -22.13 4.10 -2.75
C GLU A 112 -20.99 3.78 -1.76
N GLY A 113 -20.37 4.81 -1.18
CA GLY A 113 -19.28 4.67 -0.20
C GLY A 113 -17.90 4.41 -0.82
N GLY A 114 -17.75 4.57 -2.12
CA GLY A 114 -16.45 4.48 -2.80
C GLY A 114 -15.78 5.84 -2.98
N LEU A 115 -14.68 5.85 -3.72
CA LEU A 115 -13.84 7.03 -3.96
C LEU A 115 -13.62 7.30 -5.45
N CYS A 116 -14.45 6.71 -6.32
CA CYS A 116 -14.34 6.96 -7.76
C CYS A 116 -14.49 8.46 -8.06
N GLY A 117 -13.56 8.99 -8.85
CA GLY A 117 -13.42 10.42 -9.11
C GLY A 117 -12.26 11.07 -8.37
N LEU A 118 -11.65 10.36 -7.42
CA LEU A 118 -10.36 10.75 -6.86
C LEU A 118 -9.29 10.64 -7.95
N LYS A 119 -8.46 11.68 -8.10
CA LYS A 119 -7.38 11.76 -9.09
C LYS A 119 -6.05 11.90 -8.39
N PHE A 120 -5.18 10.91 -8.58
CA PHE A 120 -3.82 10.92 -8.08
C PHE A 120 -2.88 11.49 -9.14
N THR A 121 -2.10 12.47 -8.73
CA THR A 121 -1.01 13.04 -9.52
C THR A 121 0.31 12.71 -8.81
N SER A 122 1.27 12.15 -9.53
CA SER A 122 2.62 11.94 -9.02
C SER A 122 3.33 13.30 -8.94
N ASP A 123 3.67 13.73 -7.73
CA ASP A 123 4.43 14.94 -7.48
C ASP A 123 5.93 14.67 -7.59
N HIS A 124 6.37 13.52 -7.11
CA HIS A 124 7.76 13.07 -7.16
C HIS A 124 7.80 11.54 -7.21
N ALA A 125 8.69 10.99 -8.01
CA ALA A 125 8.94 9.56 -8.08
C ALA A 125 10.43 9.25 -8.08
N PHE A 126 10.83 8.20 -7.35
CA PHE A 126 12.20 7.73 -7.26
C PHE A 126 12.27 6.22 -7.31
N ALA A 127 13.07 5.67 -8.23
CA ALA A 127 13.22 4.24 -8.43
C ALA A 127 14.53 3.72 -7.86
N VAL A 128 14.50 2.57 -7.18
CA VAL A 128 15.65 1.81 -6.73
C VAL A 128 15.42 0.35 -7.11
N GLY A 129 16.13 -0.13 -8.13
CA GLY A 129 15.88 -1.45 -8.71
C GLY A 129 14.43 -1.56 -9.18
N ASP A 130 13.73 -2.57 -8.70
CA ASP A 130 12.34 -2.86 -9.04
C ASP A 130 11.31 -2.16 -8.12
N THR A 131 11.78 -1.35 -7.18
CA THR A 131 10.93 -0.58 -6.26
C THR A 131 10.83 0.87 -6.71
N ILE A 132 9.61 1.40 -6.80
CA ILE A 132 9.33 2.80 -7.09
C ILE A 132 8.60 3.43 -5.93
N ASN A 133 9.17 4.51 -5.39
CA ASN A 133 8.54 5.35 -4.38
C ASN A 133 7.91 6.55 -5.07
N VAL A 134 6.65 6.83 -4.76
CA VAL A 134 5.89 7.94 -5.35
C VAL A 134 5.31 8.79 -4.23
N GLN A 135 5.60 10.08 -4.24
CA GLN A 135 4.80 11.07 -3.52
C GLN A 135 3.69 11.54 -4.45
N TRP A 136 2.49 11.64 -3.92
CA TRP A 136 1.33 11.98 -4.73
C TRP A 136 0.41 12.98 -4.02
N THR A 137 -0.32 13.73 -4.85
CA THR A 137 -1.45 14.56 -4.44
C THR A 137 -2.72 14.00 -5.06
N ALA A 138 -3.71 13.74 -4.22
CA ALA A 138 -5.05 13.33 -4.63
C ALA A 138 -6.02 14.51 -4.59
N THR A 139 -6.80 14.68 -5.65
CA THR A 139 -7.82 15.73 -5.78
C THR A 139 -9.14 15.14 -6.26
N ALA A 140 -10.25 15.73 -5.88
CA ALA A 140 -11.57 15.42 -6.41
C ALA A 140 -12.55 16.58 -6.19
N SER A 141 -13.64 16.62 -6.94
CA SER A 141 -14.70 17.63 -6.75
C SER A 141 -15.38 17.55 -5.39
N PHE A 142 -15.41 16.37 -4.79
CA PHE A 142 -16.00 16.09 -3.48
C PHE A 142 -15.05 16.31 -2.29
N LEU A 143 -13.74 16.55 -2.51
CA LEU A 143 -12.80 16.85 -1.44
C LEU A 143 -12.88 18.31 -1.03
N ALA A 144 -12.78 18.57 0.29
CA ALA A 144 -12.66 19.93 0.82
C ALA A 144 -11.28 20.55 0.53
N GLU A 145 -10.25 19.70 0.50
CA GLU A 145 -8.85 20.07 0.22
C GLU A 145 -8.13 18.91 -0.46
N PRO A 146 -7.02 19.16 -1.17
CA PRO A 146 -6.16 18.09 -1.69
C PRO A 146 -5.62 17.21 -0.55
N TYR A 147 -5.60 15.89 -0.79
CA TYR A 147 -5.04 14.92 0.14
C TYR A 147 -3.68 14.45 -0.39
N LYS A 148 -2.65 14.40 0.46
CA LYS A 148 -1.28 14.06 0.07
C LYS A 148 -0.80 12.81 0.78
N GLY A 149 0.02 12.04 0.10
CA GLY A 149 0.64 10.87 0.65
C GLY A 149 1.81 10.36 -0.18
N ALA A 150 2.24 9.16 0.16
CA ALA A 150 3.32 8.49 -0.54
C ALA A 150 3.07 6.98 -0.55
N ASP A 151 3.46 6.34 -1.64
CA ASP A 151 3.40 4.90 -1.80
C ASP A 151 4.76 4.36 -2.23
N ALA A 152 5.07 3.13 -1.83
CA ALA A 152 6.15 2.34 -2.39
C ALA A 152 5.55 1.16 -3.14
N TYR A 153 5.96 0.99 -4.38
CA TYR A 153 5.52 -0.08 -5.27
C TYR A 153 6.67 -1.01 -5.56
N GLU A 154 6.56 -2.26 -5.17
CA GLU A 154 7.52 -3.30 -5.54
C GLU A 154 7.00 -4.06 -6.74
N THR A 155 7.79 -4.04 -7.82
CA THR A 155 7.44 -4.69 -9.07
C THR A 155 8.39 -5.84 -9.36
N LYS A 156 7.91 -6.85 -10.06
CA LYS A 156 8.71 -7.98 -10.53
C LYS A 156 8.04 -8.61 -11.74
N ASP A 157 8.81 -8.95 -12.75
CA ASP A 157 8.32 -9.61 -13.96
C ASP A 157 7.15 -8.87 -14.64
N GLY A 158 7.17 -7.53 -14.60
CA GLY A 158 6.15 -6.68 -15.19
C GLY A 158 4.82 -6.64 -14.44
N LEU A 159 4.79 -7.07 -13.17
CA LEU A 159 3.62 -7.08 -12.29
C LEU A 159 3.95 -6.36 -10.97
N MET A 160 2.93 -5.93 -10.25
CA MET A 160 3.04 -5.31 -8.93
C MET A 160 2.89 -6.36 -7.84
N TRP A 161 4.00 -6.69 -7.16
CA TRP A 161 4.05 -7.74 -6.14
C TRP A 161 3.75 -7.23 -4.74
N ALA A 162 4.11 -5.98 -4.46
CA ALA A 162 3.72 -5.37 -3.20
C ALA A 162 3.45 -3.87 -3.38
N GLN A 163 2.60 -3.35 -2.53
CA GLN A 163 2.37 -1.91 -2.39
C GLN A 163 2.32 -1.58 -0.91
N VAL A 164 3.07 -0.57 -0.50
CA VAL A 164 2.95 0.09 0.80
C VAL A 164 2.32 1.44 0.55
N THR A 165 1.22 1.73 1.22
CA THR A 165 0.51 3.01 1.03
C THR A 165 0.38 3.78 2.34
N THR A 166 0.46 5.09 2.25
CA THR A 166 0.07 6.00 3.33
C THR A 166 -1.38 6.46 3.19
N PHE A 167 -2.10 6.01 2.16
CA PHE A 167 -3.49 6.39 1.94
C PHE A 167 -4.38 5.86 3.06
N ASP A 168 -5.02 6.77 3.78
CA ASP A 168 -6.01 6.48 4.82
C ASP A 168 -7.33 7.19 4.50
N GLY A 169 -8.33 6.42 4.10
CA GLY A 169 -9.65 6.95 3.74
C GLY A 169 -10.34 7.71 4.88
N ALA A 170 -10.02 7.38 6.14
CA ALA A 170 -10.58 8.07 7.30
C ALA A 170 -10.07 9.51 7.48
N GLN A 171 -8.94 9.85 6.85
CA GLN A 171 -8.37 11.19 6.91
C GLN A 171 -8.85 12.11 5.78
N ILE A 172 -9.62 11.59 4.84
CA ILE A 172 -10.15 12.38 3.73
C ILE A 172 -11.22 13.34 4.25
N LYS A 173 -11.06 14.64 3.95
CA LYS A 173 -12.03 15.67 4.26
C LYS A 173 -12.97 15.89 3.09
N LEU A 174 -14.23 15.52 3.27
CA LEU A 174 -15.27 15.74 2.25
C LEU A 174 -15.85 17.15 2.37
N LYS A 175 -16.27 17.73 1.24
CA LYS A 175 -17.09 18.95 1.23
C LYS A 175 -18.42 18.67 1.92
N LYS A 176 -18.89 19.65 2.67
CA LYS A 176 -20.22 19.65 3.27
C LYS A 176 -21.26 20.03 2.23
#